data_5466ba1cbca3493d1c3c2473fbb7059c
#
_entry.id   5466ba1cbca3493d1c3c2473fbb7059c
#
_cell.length_a   1.000
_cell.length_b   1.000
_cell.length_c   1.000
_cell.angle_alpha   90.00
_cell.angle_beta   90.00
_cell.angle_gamma   90.00
#
_symmetry.space_group_name_H-M   'P 1'
#
loop_
_entity.id
_entity.type
_entity.pdbx_description
1 polymer ?
#
loop_
_entity_poly.entity_id
_entity_poly.type
_entity_poly.pdbx_seq_one_letter_code
_entity_poly.pdbx_strand_id
1 'polypeptide(L)'
;MILVLPGETVPVDGELLSGVATLDLSNINGEPVPREVYAGARVLSGAVNGSTALTMRATQLAQDSQYQKILELVSSAQQSRPTVVKTADVLAVPFTILSLAIAGIAWAVAGTPLRFAQVLVLATPCPLLIAAPVAYVAGTGRLAKAGILIKAQDVLENLGRVSHIFFDKTGTLTVKQPQVVRVEKPFENSSPYDENHILMMAGVVEGYSVHILSKGIAAAGQKAMQELYARYENGQRLCAERDLPGHGRDYPVVKNIEEQSGKGVSGEVNGHAVRVGRFAYVTADEAGFTHVLGAGVAAGTAAGAVADSAVGDSATGTAAGASKKPEVNSLFAPLEPDEMAAYVAIDGKLAARIVLRDVPRENAKSSLEKLHRLGVKKLSMLTGDKEASARIIAGEVGIDDVQSELFPEGKVAAVKNATEDAHQNQPAWDKVVQRVVGESMTRQVTMMVGDGVNDAPVLAVADIGMAMTDGTSTAASESAQVVIMNDDIASVPRAIAIARRTKKVMLQAVLVGLGLAIIGMVAAAFNLIPVVVGAFMQEAIDVVSILWALTALLDRE
;
A
#
# COMPACT_ATOMS: atom_id res chain seq x y z
N MET A 1 9.40 22.53 27.98
CA MET A 1 10.62 22.06 27.31
C MET A 1 10.71 20.55 27.43
N ILE A 2 10.96 19.85 26.34
CA ILE A 2 11.04 18.39 26.30
C ILE A 2 12.36 18.02 25.60
N LEU A 3 13.08 17.07 26.17
CA LEU A 3 14.24 16.43 25.58
C LEU A 3 13.79 15.09 25.00
N VAL A 4 14.10 14.82 23.74
CA VAL A 4 13.84 13.54 23.08
C VAL A 4 15.18 12.94 22.66
N LEU A 5 15.47 11.74 23.16
CA LEU A 5 16.73 11.06 22.91
C LEU A 5 16.73 10.42 21.50
N PRO A 6 17.91 10.07 20.98
CA PRO A 6 18.01 9.33 19.72
C PRO A 6 17.19 8.04 19.74
N GLY A 7 16.41 7.82 18.69
CA GLY A 7 15.53 6.65 18.55
C GLY A 7 14.22 6.74 19.35
N GLU A 8 14.00 7.76 20.17
CA GLU A 8 12.73 7.96 20.87
C GLU A 8 11.69 8.63 19.97
N THR A 9 10.43 8.32 20.26
CA THR A 9 9.28 8.95 19.59
C THR A 9 8.95 10.29 20.24
N VAL A 10 8.72 11.32 19.42
CA VAL A 10 8.27 12.64 19.87
C VAL A 10 6.90 12.54 20.53
N PRO A 11 6.75 12.94 21.79
CA PRO A 11 5.51 12.68 22.55
C PRO A 11 4.37 13.66 22.25
N VAL A 12 4.68 14.89 21.83
CA VAL A 12 3.68 15.94 21.56
C VAL A 12 4.16 16.83 20.41
N ASP A 13 3.24 17.54 19.76
CA ASP A 13 3.60 18.54 18.75
C ASP A 13 4.30 19.74 19.39
N GLY A 14 5.34 20.24 18.72
CA GLY A 14 6.15 21.32 19.25
C GLY A 14 7.00 22.03 18.21
N GLU A 15 7.87 22.89 18.71
CA GLU A 15 8.84 23.65 17.95
C GLU A 15 10.26 23.24 18.37
N LEU A 16 11.12 22.97 17.40
CA LEU A 16 12.53 22.59 17.62
C LEU A 16 13.31 23.77 18.19
N LEU A 17 14.00 23.54 19.30
CA LEU A 17 14.90 24.54 19.93
C LEU A 17 16.38 24.22 19.68
N SER A 18 16.74 22.94 19.53
CA SER A 18 18.09 22.54 19.13
C SER A 18 18.38 22.97 17.69
N GLY A 19 19.66 23.20 17.33
CA GLY A 19 20.03 23.77 16.04
C GLY A 19 19.58 22.97 14.83
N VAL A 20 19.76 21.63 14.87
CA VAL A 20 19.37 20.70 13.80
C VAL A 20 18.93 19.39 14.41
N ALA A 21 17.91 18.76 13.84
CA ALA A 21 17.49 17.41 14.16
C ALA A 21 17.08 16.66 12.90
N THR A 22 17.19 15.33 12.91
CA THR A 22 16.69 14.45 11.85
C THR A 22 15.48 13.72 12.39
N LEU A 23 14.35 13.83 11.71
CA LEU A 23 13.08 13.21 12.13
C LEU A 23 12.63 12.21 11.07
N ASP A 24 12.37 10.99 11.48
CA ASP A 24 11.66 10.00 10.69
C ASP A 24 10.16 10.20 10.87
N LEU A 25 9.51 10.60 9.80
CA LEU A 25 8.06 10.85 9.73
C LEU A 25 7.30 9.68 9.13
N SER A 26 7.95 8.54 8.87
CA SER A 26 7.35 7.37 8.25
C SER A 26 6.07 6.92 8.95
N ASN A 27 6.02 7.03 10.29
CA ASN A 27 4.85 6.69 11.10
C ASN A 27 3.70 7.73 11.06
N ILE A 28 3.91 8.88 10.42
CA ILE A 28 2.92 9.98 10.39
C ILE A 28 2.39 10.19 8.98
N ASN A 29 3.27 10.40 8.01
CA ASN A 29 2.89 10.74 6.63
C ASN A 29 3.29 9.69 5.60
N GLY A 30 3.95 8.60 6.00
CA GLY A 30 4.40 7.53 5.11
C GLY A 30 5.67 7.85 4.33
N GLU A 31 6.27 9.03 4.52
CA GLU A 31 7.53 9.37 3.85
C GLU A 31 8.68 8.55 4.45
N PRO A 32 9.30 7.63 3.70
CA PRO A 32 10.31 6.74 4.24
C PRO A 32 11.67 7.41 4.46
N VAL A 33 11.87 8.61 3.91
CA VAL A 33 13.15 9.33 4.02
C VAL A 33 13.12 10.27 5.21
N PRO A 34 14.01 10.11 6.23
CA PRO A 34 14.08 11.00 7.35
C PRO A 34 14.35 12.45 6.92
N ARG A 35 13.61 13.38 7.52
CA ARG A 35 13.67 14.79 7.20
C ARG A 35 14.58 15.55 8.16
N GLU A 36 15.51 16.33 7.64
CA GLU A 36 16.29 17.25 8.44
C GLU A 36 15.47 18.52 8.72
N VAL A 37 15.38 18.91 9.99
CA VAL A 37 14.66 20.09 10.46
C VAL A 37 15.59 20.98 11.27
N TYR A 38 15.37 22.29 11.18
CA TYR A 38 16.20 23.31 11.83
C TYR A 38 15.46 24.00 12.96
N ALA A 39 16.19 24.69 13.82
CA ALA A 39 15.60 25.45 14.94
C ALA A 39 14.44 26.33 14.46
N GLY A 40 13.33 26.31 15.19
CA GLY A 40 12.08 26.98 14.81
C GLY A 40 11.15 26.13 13.94
N ALA A 41 11.59 24.98 13.43
CA ALA A 41 10.71 24.10 12.66
C ALA A 41 9.70 23.39 13.56
N ARG A 42 8.52 23.11 12.98
CA ARG A 42 7.50 22.29 13.64
C ARG A 42 7.95 20.84 13.73
N VAL A 43 7.85 20.28 14.94
CA VAL A 43 8.10 18.87 15.24
C VAL A 43 6.77 18.21 15.56
N LEU A 44 6.46 17.11 14.86
CA LEU A 44 5.19 16.40 14.99
C LEU A 44 5.31 15.24 16.00
N SER A 45 4.30 15.04 16.82
CA SER A 45 4.19 13.86 17.68
C SER A 45 4.08 12.59 16.84
N GLY A 46 4.69 11.51 17.32
CA GLY A 46 4.77 10.26 16.57
C GLY A 46 5.99 10.17 15.65
N ALA A 47 6.70 11.27 15.34
CA ALA A 47 7.98 11.24 14.65
C ALA A 47 9.03 10.53 15.50
N VAL A 48 9.93 9.77 14.88
CA VAL A 48 11.08 9.15 15.56
C VAL A 48 12.29 10.05 15.40
N ASN A 49 12.92 10.38 16.53
CA ASN A 49 14.14 11.19 16.53
C ASN A 49 15.32 10.38 15.99
N GLY A 50 16.13 10.99 15.14
CA GLY A 50 17.33 10.38 14.55
C GLY A 50 18.46 10.15 15.58
N SER A 51 19.70 10.39 15.17
CA SER A 51 20.88 10.03 15.97
C SER A 51 21.33 11.08 16.99
N THR A 52 20.76 12.29 17.00
CA THR A 52 21.14 13.38 17.92
C THR A 52 19.97 13.71 18.85
N ALA A 53 20.27 13.94 20.14
CA ALA A 53 19.23 14.38 21.08
C ALA A 53 18.67 15.74 20.63
N LEU A 54 17.35 15.85 20.56
CA LEU A 54 16.66 17.10 20.23
C LEU A 54 16.01 17.71 21.48
N THR A 55 16.02 19.03 21.54
CA THR A 55 15.28 19.78 22.54
C THR A 55 14.18 20.56 21.84
N MET A 56 12.94 20.43 22.32
CA MET A 56 11.77 21.08 21.75
C MET A 56 10.91 21.78 22.81
N ARG A 57 10.13 22.73 22.36
CA ARG A 57 9.08 23.38 23.17
C ARG A 57 7.74 22.84 22.70
N ALA A 58 6.98 22.21 23.59
CA ALA A 58 5.62 21.77 23.29
C ALA A 58 4.75 22.98 22.94
N THR A 59 4.03 22.92 21.86
CA THR A 59 3.09 23.95 21.38
C THR A 59 1.63 23.53 21.52
N GLN A 60 1.38 22.25 21.74
CA GLN A 60 0.04 21.67 21.93
C GLN A 60 0.02 20.75 23.16
N LEU A 61 -1.18 20.46 23.66
CA LEU A 61 -1.39 19.44 24.68
C LEU A 61 -1.30 18.04 24.02
N ALA A 62 -0.98 17.03 24.82
CA ALA A 62 -0.87 15.66 24.33
C ALA A 62 -2.14 15.16 23.64
N GLN A 63 -3.32 15.53 24.15
CA GLN A 63 -4.62 15.19 23.58
C GLN A 63 -4.89 15.88 22.21
N ASP A 64 -4.26 17.02 21.94
CA ASP A 64 -4.43 17.78 20.68
C ASP A 64 -3.31 17.48 19.68
N SER A 65 -2.41 16.56 20.02
CA SER A 65 -1.26 16.18 19.19
C SER A 65 -1.67 15.41 17.94
N GLN A 66 -0.83 15.46 16.92
CA GLN A 66 -1.09 14.78 15.62
C GLN A 66 -1.34 13.28 15.80
N TYR A 67 -0.53 12.62 16.62
CA TYR A 67 -0.71 11.18 16.87
C TYR A 67 -2.03 10.86 17.57
N GLN A 68 -2.45 11.68 18.53
CA GLN A 68 -3.73 11.49 19.22
C GLN A 68 -4.92 11.71 18.28
N LYS A 69 -4.84 12.69 17.38
CA LYS A 69 -5.87 12.89 16.32
C LYS A 69 -6.01 11.66 15.42
N ILE A 70 -4.89 11.02 15.06
CA ILE A 70 -4.91 9.77 14.30
C ILE A 70 -5.65 8.68 15.08
N LEU A 71 -5.35 8.50 16.38
CA LEU A 71 -6.04 7.51 17.22
C LEU A 71 -7.54 7.79 17.36
N GLU A 72 -7.93 9.06 17.52
CA GLU A 72 -9.35 9.46 17.59
C GLU A 72 -10.07 9.19 16.27
N LEU A 73 -9.43 9.46 15.13
CA LEU A 73 -9.99 9.15 13.80
C LEU A 73 -10.22 7.65 13.64
N VAL A 74 -9.26 6.80 14.05
CA VAL A 74 -9.43 5.34 14.03
C VAL A 74 -10.59 4.91 14.92
N SER A 75 -10.65 5.41 16.15
CA SER A 75 -11.71 5.07 17.12
C SER A 75 -13.08 5.49 16.62
N SER A 76 -13.24 6.72 16.14
CA SER A 76 -14.50 7.23 15.61
C SER A 76 -14.94 6.49 14.35
N ALA A 77 -14.00 6.15 13.46
CA ALA A 77 -14.27 5.37 12.26
C ALA A 77 -14.73 3.95 12.58
N GLN A 78 -14.14 3.30 13.59
CA GLN A 78 -14.57 1.97 14.05
C GLN A 78 -15.98 1.98 14.65
N GLN A 79 -16.36 3.05 15.35
CA GLN A 79 -17.71 3.20 15.94
C GLN A 79 -18.78 3.51 14.90
N SER A 80 -18.44 4.16 13.80
CA SER A 80 -19.38 4.60 12.76
C SER A 80 -19.58 3.58 11.64
N ARG A 81 -19.06 2.36 11.75
CA ARG A 81 -19.23 1.32 10.71
C ARG A 81 -20.69 1.00 10.48
N PRO A 82 -21.18 1.14 9.24
CA PRO A 82 -22.56 0.80 8.93
C PRO A 82 -22.81 -0.71 9.05
N THR A 83 -24.00 -1.08 9.50
CA THR A 83 -24.48 -2.46 9.50
C THR A 83 -24.50 -3.02 8.08
N VAL A 84 -24.00 -4.23 7.91
CA VAL A 84 -23.88 -4.88 6.61
C VAL A 84 -25.16 -5.61 6.27
N VAL A 85 -25.65 -5.34 5.07
CA VAL A 85 -26.81 -6.01 4.45
C VAL A 85 -26.46 -7.44 4.09
N LYS A 86 -27.19 -8.39 4.61
CA LYS A 86 -27.15 -9.77 4.14
C LYS A 86 -28.15 -9.95 3.00
N THR A 87 -27.68 -10.24 1.79
CA THR A 87 -28.55 -10.48 0.62
C THR A 87 -29.61 -11.56 0.88
N ALA A 88 -29.31 -12.51 1.76
CA ALA A 88 -30.27 -13.54 2.19
C ALA A 88 -31.49 -12.97 2.91
N ASP A 89 -31.28 -11.98 3.80
CA ASP A 89 -32.39 -11.38 4.59
C ASP A 89 -33.36 -10.61 3.70
N VAL A 90 -32.84 -9.97 2.63
CA VAL A 90 -33.65 -9.26 1.63
C VAL A 90 -34.62 -10.21 0.90
N LEU A 91 -34.21 -11.45 0.62
CA LEU A 91 -35.02 -12.43 -0.08
C LEU A 91 -36.05 -13.13 0.83
N ALA A 92 -35.82 -13.17 2.14
CA ALA A 92 -36.67 -13.84 3.08
C ALA A 92 -38.06 -13.19 3.20
N VAL A 93 -38.15 -11.87 3.24
CA VAL A 93 -39.41 -11.13 3.43
C VAL A 93 -40.40 -11.36 2.27
N PRO A 94 -40.05 -11.13 0.98
CA PRO A 94 -40.98 -11.37 -0.12
C PRO A 94 -41.34 -12.85 -0.26
N PHE A 95 -40.43 -13.79 0.03
CA PHE A 95 -40.74 -15.21 0.02
C PHE A 95 -41.77 -15.58 1.08
N THR A 96 -41.63 -15.06 2.30
CA THR A 96 -42.61 -15.30 3.38
C THR A 96 -44.00 -14.76 3.04
N ILE A 97 -44.06 -13.53 2.49
CA ILE A 97 -45.34 -12.93 2.06
C ILE A 97 -45.99 -13.78 0.97
N LEU A 98 -45.22 -14.21 -0.03
CA LEU A 98 -45.70 -15.06 -1.12
C LEU A 98 -46.23 -16.42 -0.59
N SER A 99 -45.48 -17.05 0.32
CA SER A 99 -45.84 -18.33 0.92
C SER A 99 -47.14 -18.25 1.69
N LEU A 100 -47.32 -17.21 2.50
CA LEU A 100 -48.56 -16.97 3.24
C LEU A 100 -49.72 -16.67 2.31
N ALA A 101 -49.50 -15.94 1.22
CA ALA A 101 -50.56 -15.69 0.22
C ALA A 101 -50.99 -16.97 -0.48
N ILE A 102 -50.06 -17.82 -0.93
CA ILE A 102 -50.39 -19.12 -1.55
C ILE A 102 -51.14 -20.01 -0.56
N ALA A 103 -50.68 -20.10 0.68
CA ALA A 103 -51.31 -20.91 1.72
C ALA A 103 -52.75 -20.42 2.05
N GLY A 104 -52.91 -19.10 2.18
CA GLY A 104 -54.24 -18.48 2.45
C GLY A 104 -55.23 -18.69 1.31
N ILE A 105 -54.80 -18.52 0.06
CA ILE A 105 -55.62 -18.77 -1.14
C ILE A 105 -55.99 -20.26 -1.21
N ALA A 106 -55.04 -21.16 -1.00
CA ALA A 106 -55.28 -22.60 -1.02
C ALA A 106 -56.29 -23.01 0.04
N TRP A 107 -56.23 -22.43 1.24
CA TRP A 107 -57.22 -22.65 2.29
C TRP A 107 -58.59 -22.11 1.90
N ALA A 108 -58.67 -20.86 1.44
CA ALA A 108 -59.94 -20.24 1.06
C ALA A 108 -60.67 -21.03 -0.07
N VAL A 109 -59.91 -21.51 -1.06
CA VAL A 109 -60.47 -22.29 -2.19
C VAL A 109 -60.88 -23.72 -1.77
N ALA A 110 -60.02 -24.37 -0.97
CA ALA A 110 -60.27 -25.76 -0.56
C ALA A 110 -61.28 -25.93 0.62
N GLY A 111 -61.55 -24.87 1.38
CA GLY A 111 -62.43 -24.88 2.56
C GLY A 111 -61.83 -25.65 3.75
N THR A 112 -60.61 -26.19 3.68
CA THR A 112 -60.02 -27.03 4.73
C THR A 112 -58.67 -26.46 5.19
N PRO A 113 -58.45 -26.33 6.53
CA PRO A 113 -57.18 -25.83 7.05
C PRO A 113 -56.01 -26.76 6.74
N LEU A 114 -56.25 -28.01 6.36
CA LEU A 114 -55.23 -28.96 5.96
C LEU A 114 -54.44 -28.46 4.75
N ARG A 115 -55.09 -27.74 3.81
CA ARG A 115 -54.41 -27.14 2.64
C ARG A 115 -53.40 -26.08 3.04
N PHE A 116 -53.76 -25.25 4.01
CA PHE A 116 -52.84 -24.26 4.55
C PHE A 116 -51.59 -24.93 5.11
N ALA A 117 -51.77 -25.99 5.92
CA ALA A 117 -50.68 -26.75 6.49
C ALA A 117 -49.81 -27.45 5.41
N GLN A 118 -50.43 -28.05 4.38
CA GLN A 118 -49.70 -28.68 3.27
C GLN A 118 -48.76 -27.70 2.54
N VAL A 119 -49.22 -26.49 2.29
CA VAL A 119 -48.39 -25.45 1.64
C VAL A 119 -47.29 -24.97 2.57
N LEU A 120 -47.58 -24.71 3.86
CA LEU A 120 -46.61 -24.18 4.79
C LEU A 120 -45.45 -25.13 5.14
N VAL A 121 -45.69 -26.44 5.08
CA VAL A 121 -44.60 -27.43 5.27
C VAL A 121 -43.48 -27.26 4.23
N LEU A 122 -43.82 -26.84 3.01
CA LEU A 122 -42.86 -26.57 1.93
C LEU A 122 -42.43 -25.11 1.89
N ALA A 123 -42.98 -24.24 2.74
CA ALA A 123 -42.74 -22.81 2.76
C ALA A 123 -41.54 -22.40 3.66
N THR A 124 -40.72 -23.35 4.08
CA THR A 124 -39.59 -23.05 4.96
C THR A 124 -38.44 -22.39 4.17
N PRO A 125 -37.92 -21.24 4.63
CA PRO A 125 -36.82 -20.54 3.95
C PRO A 125 -35.44 -21.16 4.28
N CYS A 126 -35.38 -22.49 4.52
CA CYS A 126 -34.13 -23.19 4.86
C CYS A 126 -32.98 -22.95 3.88
N PRO A 127 -33.19 -22.90 2.55
CA PRO A 127 -32.12 -22.56 1.63
C PRO A 127 -31.43 -21.21 1.92
N LEU A 128 -32.18 -20.21 2.41
CA LEU A 128 -31.61 -18.92 2.83
C LEU A 128 -30.80 -19.03 4.10
N LEU A 129 -31.27 -19.82 5.08
CA LEU A 129 -30.67 -19.95 6.40
C LEU A 129 -29.43 -20.83 6.40
N ILE A 130 -29.31 -21.81 5.48
CA ILE A 130 -28.26 -22.82 5.49
C ILE A 130 -27.30 -22.64 4.29
N ALA A 131 -27.82 -22.54 3.06
CA ALA A 131 -26.96 -22.49 1.86
C ALA A 131 -26.11 -21.19 1.79
N ALA A 132 -26.64 -20.06 2.25
CA ALA A 132 -25.89 -18.81 2.26
C ALA A 132 -24.69 -18.86 3.21
N PRO A 133 -24.82 -19.21 4.51
CA PRO A 133 -23.66 -19.42 5.39
C PRO A 133 -22.66 -20.44 4.85
N VAL A 134 -23.12 -21.57 4.31
CA VAL A 134 -22.24 -22.61 3.75
C VAL A 134 -21.40 -22.06 2.59
N ALA A 135 -22.01 -21.30 1.67
CA ALA A 135 -21.27 -20.67 0.57
C ALA A 135 -20.24 -19.67 1.09
N TYR A 136 -20.56 -18.87 2.11
CA TYR A 136 -19.63 -17.90 2.69
C TYR A 136 -18.47 -18.57 3.44
N VAL A 137 -18.72 -19.64 4.19
CA VAL A 137 -17.66 -20.44 4.83
C VAL A 137 -16.71 -21.02 3.76
N ALA A 138 -17.28 -21.55 2.68
CA ALA A 138 -16.50 -22.06 1.55
C ALA A 138 -15.64 -20.95 0.91
N GLY A 139 -16.19 -19.78 0.66
CA GLY A 139 -15.48 -18.62 0.12
C GLY A 139 -14.38 -18.12 1.04
N THR A 140 -14.66 -18.05 2.36
CA THR A 140 -13.65 -17.67 3.37
C THR A 140 -12.50 -18.66 3.40
N GLY A 141 -12.77 -19.96 3.32
CA GLY A 141 -11.75 -21.00 3.26
C GLY A 141 -10.84 -20.86 2.02
N ARG A 142 -11.39 -20.44 0.88
CA ARG A 142 -10.60 -20.15 -0.34
C ARG A 142 -9.73 -18.92 -0.18
N LEU A 143 -10.24 -17.84 0.42
CA LEU A 143 -9.44 -16.65 0.72
C LEU A 143 -8.28 -17.01 1.63
N ALA A 144 -8.53 -17.75 2.71
CA ALA A 144 -7.49 -18.18 3.64
C ALA A 144 -6.39 -19.02 2.96
N LYS A 145 -6.76 -19.95 2.08
CA LYS A 145 -5.79 -20.72 1.27
C LYS A 145 -4.96 -19.84 0.33
N ALA A 146 -5.49 -18.68 -0.08
CA ALA A 146 -4.78 -17.69 -0.89
C ALA A 146 -3.95 -16.71 -0.05
N GLY A 147 -3.82 -16.90 1.27
CA GLY A 147 -3.12 -15.98 2.16
C GLY A 147 -3.89 -14.69 2.45
N ILE A 148 -5.21 -14.69 2.26
CA ILE A 148 -6.09 -13.54 2.47
C ILE A 148 -7.02 -13.85 3.64
N LEU A 149 -6.87 -13.11 4.74
CA LEU A 149 -7.68 -13.27 5.93
C LEU A 149 -8.79 -12.21 5.97
N ILE A 150 -10.01 -12.62 6.28
CA ILE A 150 -11.14 -11.73 6.55
C ILE A 150 -11.57 -11.87 8.00
N LYS A 151 -11.87 -10.73 8.65
CA LYS A 151 -12.24 -10.72 10.07
C LYS A 151 -13.70 -11.11 10.33
N ALA A 152 -14.58 -10.94 9.32
CA ALA A 152 -16.00 -11.24 9.44
C ALA A 152 -16.58 -11.71 8.10
N GLN A 153 -17.61 -12.52 8.13
CA GLN A 153 -18.21 -13.10 6.92
C GLN A 153 -18.92 -12.07 6.03
N ASP A 154 -19.45 -11.03 6.63
CA ASP A 154 -20.11 -9.91 5.95
C ASP A 154 -19.15 -9.12 5.05
N VAL A 155 -17.87 -9.07 5.41
CA VAL A 155 -16.81 -8.47 4.59
C VAL A 155 -16.71 -9.17 3.23
N LEU A 156 -16.89 -10.49 3.18
CA LEU A 156 -16.88 -11.25 1.92
C LEU A 156 -17.99 -10.83 0.97
N GLU A 157 -19.18 -10.54 1.49
CA GLU A 157 -20.30 -10.04 0.68
C GLU A 157 -20.00 -8.66 0.11
N ASN A 158 -19.44 -7.75 0.94
CA ASN A 158 -19.07 -6.41 0.53
C ASN A 158 -17.92 -6.39 -0.49
N LEU A 159 -16.93 -7.27 -0.35
CA LEU A 159 -15.86 -7.45 -1.34
C LEU A 159 -16.43 -7.72 -2.75
N GLY A 160 -17.53 -8.48 -2.84
CA GLY A 160 -18.21 -8.73 -4.10
C GLY A 160 -18.91 -7.50 -4.70
N ARG A 161 -19.14 -6.44 -3.92
CA ARG A 161 -19.82 -5.19 -4.32
C ARG A 161 -18.87 -4.02 -4.55
N VAL A 162 -17.57 -4.21 -4.36
CA VAL A 162 -16.58 -3.14 -4.52
C VAL A 162 -16.66 -2.53 -5.91
N SER A 163 -16.80 -1.20 -5.95
CA SER A 163 -16.92 -0.39 -7.16
C SER A 163 -15.84 0.69 -7.29
N HIS A 164 -15.29 1.16 -6.16
CA HIS A 164 -14.24 2.17 -6.10
C HIS A 164 -13.16 1.69 -5.12
N ILE A 165 -11.91 1.70 -5.57
CA ILE A 165 -10.76 1.30 -4.75
C ILE A 165 -9.78 2.45 -4.68
N PHE A 166 -9.38 2.78 -3.47
CA PHE A 166 -8.28 3.67 -3.17
C PHE A 166 -7.04 2.86 -2.84
N PHE A 167 -5.91 3.26 -3.37
CA PHE A 167 -4.61 2.68 -3.08
C PHE A 167 -3.71 3.72 -2.44
N ASP A 168 -3.02 3.36 -1.37
CA ASP A 168 -1.82 4.10 -0.99
C ASP A 168 -0.72 3.86 -2.01
N LYS A 169 0.20 4.84 -2.18
CA LYS A 169 1.32 4.72 -3.10
C LYS A 169 2.41 3.82 -2.53
N THR A 170 2.97 4.25 -1.39
CA THR A 170 4.22 3.72 -0.83
C THR A 170 3.98 2.38 -0.16
N GLY A 171 4.77 1.35 -0.53
CA GLY A 171 4.62 0.00 0.04
C GLY A 171 3.41 -0.78 -0.45
N THR A 172 2.43 -0.12 -1.11
CA THR A 172 1.22 -0.74 -1.68
C THR A 172 1.34 -0.90 -3.19
N LEU A 173 1.34 0.20 -3.95
CA LEU A 173 1.56 0.17 -5.41
C LEU A 173 3.04 0.06 -5.76
N THR A 174 3.91 0.63 -4.93
CA THR A 174 5.36 0.55 -5.06
C THR A 174 5.95 -0.45 -4.07
N VAL A 175 7.18 -0.87 -4.32
CA VAL A 175 7.95 -1.63 -3.34
C VAL A 175 8.28 -0.74 -2.13
N LYS A 176 8.42 -1.35 -0.94
CA LYS A 176 8.62 -0.62 0.33
C LYS A 176 9.91 0.20 0.41
N GLN A 177 10.86 -0.09 -0.45
CA GLN A 177 12.19 0.53 -0.41
C GLN A 177 12.51 1.14 -1.77
N PRO A 178 13.02 2.40 -1.82
CA PRO A 178 13.53 2.97 -3.04
C PRO A 178 14.61 2.07 -3.66
N GLN A 179 14.55 1.87 -4.96
CA GLN A 179 15.48 1.02 -5.69
C GLN A 179 16.44 1.86 -6.52
N VAL A 180 17.69 1.37 -6.64
CA VAL A 180 18.66 1.95 -7.55
C VAL A 180 18.21 1.70 -9.00
N VAL A 181 18.04 2.79 -9.76
CA VAL A 181 17.61 2.73 -11.16
C VAL A 181 18.75 2.98 -12.13
N ARG A 182 19.76 3.76 -11.72
CA ARG A 182 20.97 4.01 -12.51
C ARG A 182 22.12 4.53 -11.66
N VAL A 183 23.32 4.33 -12.18
CA VAL A 183 24.57 4.88 -11.64
C VAL A 183 25.15 5.82 -12.69
N GLU A 184 25.46 7.04 -12.30
CA GLU A 184 25.98 8.07 -13.20
C GLU A 184 27.37 8.49 -12.76
N LYS A 185 28.31 8.50 -13.70
CA LYS A 185 29.66 9.03 -13.46
C LYS A 185 29.71 10.52 -13.79
N PRO A 186 30.43 11.35 -13.01
CA PRO A 186 30.53 12.77 -13.31
C PRO A 186 31.20 13.04 -14.67
N PHE A 187 32.15 12.15 -15.10
CA PHE A 187 32.78 12.15 -16.41
C PHE A 187 33.10 10.72 -16.83
N GLU A 188 33.19 10.42 -18.15
CA GLU A 188 33.40 9.07 -18.67
C GLU A 188 34.59 8.32 -18.03
N ASN A 189 35.65 9.01 -17.65
CA ASN A 189 36.85 8.43 -17.04
C ASN A 189 37.09 8.92 -15.60
N SER A 190 36.07 9.37 -14.88
CA SER A 190 36.20 9.90 -13.52
C SER A 190 36.59 8.84 -12.49
N SER A 191 36.27 7.58 -12.75
CA SER A 191 36.60 6.45 -11.89
C SER A 191 37.08 5.27 -12.72
N PRO A 192 38.12 4.55 -12.29
CA PRO A 192 38.56 3.31 -12.94
C PRO A 192 37.58 2.14 -12.73
N TYR A 193 36.65 2.28 -11.79
CA TYR A 193 35.70 1.25 -11.42
C TYR A 193 34.49 1.28 -12.35
N ASP A 194 33.96 0.13 -12.71
CA ASP A 194 32.67 0.01 -13.39
C ASP A 194 31.51 0.20 -12.41
N GLU A 195 30.27 0.25 -12.93
CA GLU A 195 29.08 0.48 -12.13
C GLU A 195 28.88 -0.59 -11.06
N ASN A 196 29.19 -1.86 -11.38
CA ASN A 196 29.02 -2.97 -10.44
C ASN A 196 30.02 -2.90 -9.28
N HIS A 197 31.29 -2.45 -9.54
CA HIS A 197 32.24 -2.24 -8.46
C HIS A 197 31.85 -1.07 -7.56
N ILE A 198 31.37 0.03 -8.14
CA ILE A 198 30.89 1.19 -7.37
C ILE A 198 29.69 0.78 -6.51
N LEU A 199 28.72 0.07 -7.08
CA LEU A 199 27.54 -0.42 -6.34
C LEU A 199 27.92 -1.43 -5.26
N MET A 200 28.84 -2.33 -5.53
CA MET A 200 29.33 -3.30 -4.54
C MET A 200 29.96 -2.60 -3.35
N MET A 201 30.91 -1.67 -3.61
CA MET A 201 31.60 -0.93 -2.54
C MET A 201 30.63 -0.05 -1.74
N ALA A 202 29.75 0.69 -2.43
CA ALA A 202 28.73 1.51 -1.79
C ALA A 202 27.74 0.66 -0.98
N GLY A 203 27.24 -0.42 -1.56
CA GLY A 203 26.26 -1.30 -0.93
C GLY A 203 26.79 -2.01 0.31
N VAL A 204 28.07 -2.38 0.31
CA VAL A 204 28.71 -2.99 1.47
C VAL A 204 28.82 -2.01 2.64
N VAL A 205 29.17 -0.74 2.38
CA VAL A 205 29.22 0.31 3.41
C VAL A 205 27.81 0.66 3.91
N GLU A 206 26.86 0.82 3.00
CA GLU A 206 25.46 1.15 3.31
C GLU A 206 24.71 0.01 4.00
N GLY A 207 25.17 -1.23 3.88
CA GLY A 207 24.63 -2.37 4.62
C GLY A 207 24.73 -2.24 6.15
N TYR A 208 25.53 -1.33 6.66
CA TYR A 208 25.66 -1.02 8.09
C TYR A 208 24.80 0.17 8.53
N SER A 209 24.12 0.84 7.61
CA SER A 209 23.21 1.95 7.92
C SER A 209 21.75 1.48 8.01
N VAL A 210 21.00 2.11 8.88
CA VAL A 210 19.54 1.87 9.03
C VAL A 210 18.70 2.78 8.13
N HIS A 211 19.34 3.71 7.40
CA HIS A 211 18.64 4.65 6.54
C HIS A 211 17.91 3.92 5.39
N ILE A 212 16.73 4.42 4.99
CA ILE A 212 15.91 3.74 3.98
C ILE A 212 16.58 3.62 2.60
N LEU A 213 17.31 4.66 2.17
CA LEU A 213 18.08 4.62 0.91
C LEU A 213 19.21 3.61 0.98
N SER A 214 19.82 3.43 2.15
CA SER A 214 20.90 2.49 2.39
C SER A 214 20.47 1.05 2.10
N LYS A 215 19.24 0.69 2.44
CA LYS A 215 18.70 -0.64 2.14
C LYS A 215 18.61 -0.90 0.63
N GLY A 216 18.17 0.11 -0.14
CA GLY A 216 18.11 0.01 -1.60
C GLY A 216 19.51 -0.10 -2.24
N ILE A 217 20.46 0.70 -1.75
CA ILE A 217 21.88 0.65 -2.22
C ILE A 217 22.54 -0.67 -1.82
N ALA A 218 22.32 -1.15 -0.58
CA ALA A 218 22.83 -2.43 -0.12
C ALA A 218 22.32 -3.61 -0.94
N ALA A 219 21.02 -3.62 -1.26
CA ALA A 219 20.43 -4.65 -2.12
C ALA A 219 21.02 -4.62 -3.55
N ALA A 220 21.17 -3.43 -4.14
CA ALA A 220 21.82 -3.26 -5.43
C ALA A 220 23.29 -3.69 -5.40
N GLY A 221 24.01 -3.37 -4.34
CA GLY A 221 25.41 -3.79 -4.13
C GLY A 221 25.56 -5.30 -4.01
N GLN A 222 24.64 -5.96 -3.32
CA GLN A 222 24.63 -7.42 -3.23
C GLN A 222 24.41 -8.08 -4.60
N LYS A 223 23.52 -7.54 -5.42
CA LYS A 223 23.31 -8.01 -6.79
C LYS A 223 24.54 -7.76 -7.66
N ALA A 224 25.13 -6.57 -7.58
CA ALA A 224 26.34 -6.22 -8.30
C ALA A 224 27.52 -7.15 -7.92
N MET A 225 27.63 -7.49 -6.65
CA MET A 225 28.64 -8.46 -6.16
C MET A 225 28.44 -9.85 -6.78
N GLN A 226 27.20 -10.34 -6.88
CA GLN A 226 26.90 -11.62 -7.54
C GLN A 226 27.29 -11.60 -9.02
N GLU A 227 27.01 -10.49 -9.72
CA GLU A 227 27.40 -10.31 -11.11
C GLU A 227 28.92 -10.25 -11.29
N LEU A 228 29.66 -9.61 -10.39
CA LEU A 228 31.10 -9.58 -10.39
C LEU A 228 31.70 -10.97 -10.17
N TYR A 229 31.16 -11.76 -9.25
CA TYR A 229 31.55 -13.15 -9.05
C TYR A 229 31.34 -14.00 -10.30
N ALA A 230 30.17 -13.87 -10.93
CA ALA A 230 29.86 -14.61 -12.15
C ALA A 230 30.83 -14.25 -13.30
N ARG A 231 31.19 -12.96 -13.44
CA ARG A 231 32.20 -12.51 -14.42
C ARG A 231 33.59 -13.09 -14.12
N TYR A 232 33.98 -13.11 -12.85
CA TYR A 232 35.25 -13.69 -12.42
C TYR A 232 35.35 -15.18 -12.71
N GLU A 233 34.30 -15.96 -12.37
CA GLU A 233 34.25 -17.39 -12.67
C GLU A 233 34.32 -17.69 -14.18
N ASN A 234 33.76 -16.80 -15.01
CA ASN A 234 33.84 -16.90 -16.48
C ASN A 234 35.16 -16.40 -17.08
N GLY A 235 36.16 -16.07 -16.27
CA GLY A 235 37.49 -15.64 -16.70
C GLY A 235 37.54 -14.25 -17.35
N GLN A 236 36.53 -13.40 -17.15
CA GLN A 236 36.54 -12.02 -17.64
C GLN A 236 37.45 -11.16 -16.74
N ARG A 237 38.30 -10.31 -17.38
CA ARG A 237 39.13 -9.33 -16.63
C ARG A 237 38.24 -8.31 -15.96
N LEU A 238 38.38 -8.13 -14.65
CA LEU A 238 37.76 -7.06 -13.88
C LEU A 238 38.60 -5.77 -13.99
N CYS A 239 38.01 -4.61 -13.73
CA CYS A 239 38.59 -3.30 -13.99
C CYS A 239 39.92 -3.00 -13.27
N ALA A 240 40.14 -3.63 -12.10
CA ALA A 240 41.38 -3.52 -11.35
C ALA A 240 41.76 -4.86 -10.70
N GLU A 241 43.04 -5.27 -10.83
CA GLU A 241 43.52 -6.52 -10.22
C GLU A 241 43.42 -6.53 -8.69
N ARG A 242 43.45 -5.34 -8.06
CA ARG A 242 43.28 -5.20 -6.59
C ARG A 242 41.87 -5.42 -6.08
N ASP A 243 40.89 -5.26 -6.96
CA ASP A 243 39.45 -5.40 -6.62
C ASP A 243 38.90 -6.76 -7.02
N LEU A 244 39.76 -7.68 -7.42
CA LEU A 244 39.36 -9.06 -7.62
C LEU A 244 38.79 -9.61 -6.31
N PRO A 245 37.65 -10.32 -6.34
CA PRO A 245 37.17 -11.06 -5.19
C PRO A 245 38.33 -11.90 -4.67
N GLY A 246 38.71 -11.72 -3.41
CA GLY A 246 39.75 -12.51 -2.78
C GLY A 246 39.43 -13.98 -2.92
N HIS A 247 40.45 -14.84 -3.00
CA HIS A 247 40.31 -16.29 -3.11
C HIS A 247 39.69 -16.91 -1.84
N GLY A 248 38.64 -16.34 -1.27
CA GLY A 248 38.06 -16.80 -0.02
C GLY A 248 36.65 -16.34 0.24
N ARG A 249 36.02 -16.93 1.25
CA ARG A 249 34.65 -16.67 1.69
C ARG A 249 34.45 -15.28 2.34
N ASP A 250 35.53 -14.55 2.63
CA ASP A 250 35.53 -13.31 3.43
C ASP A 250 35.64 -12.04 2.59
N TYR A 251 35.28 -12.09 1.32
CA TYR A 251 35.22 -10.93 0.45
C TYR A 251 33.79 -10.37 0.36
N PRO A 252 33.55 -9.05 0.40
CA PRO A 252 34.53 -7.95 0.60
C PRO A 252 34.93 -7.77 2.08
N VAL A 253 36.18 -7.37 2.31
CA VAL A 253 36.68 -7.04 3.65
C VAL A 253 36.34 -5.60 3.98
N VAL A 254 35.60 -5.38 5.06
CA VAL A 254 35.12 -4.07 5.51
C VAL A 254 35.74 -3.72 6.85
N LYS A 255 36.16 -2.45 7.00
CA LYS A 255 36.72 -1.90 8.24
C LYS A 255 36.27 -0.48 8.44
N ASN A 256 36.41 0.02 9.68
CA ASN A 256 36.29 1.42 10.04
C ASN A 256 34.99 2.08 9.55
N ILE A 257 33.84 1.41 9.77
CA ILE A 257 32.54 1.98 9.40
C ILE A 257 32.16 3.09 10.38
N GLU A 258 31.86 4.26 9.83
CA GLU A 258 31.34 5.42 10.56
C GLU A 258 30.11 5.97 9.86
N GLU A 259 28.99 6.10 10.59
CA GLU A 259 27.78 6.76 10.12
C GLU A 259 27.66 8.16 10.71
N GLN A 260 27.53 9.17 9.84
CA GLN A 260 27.18 10.54 10.24
C GLN A 260 25.72 10.79 9.87
N SER A 261 24.87 10.80 10.89
CA SER A 261 23.43 10.96 10.71
C SER A 261 23.08 12.18 9.85
N GLY A 262 22.15 11.95 8.89
CA GLY A 262 21.71 12.97 7.96
C GLY A 262 22.74 13.38 6.89
N LYS A 263 23.94 12.83 6.91
CA LYS A 263 25.00 13.16 5.95
C LYS A 263 25.39 11.96 5.09
N GLY A 264 25.73 10.82 5.70
CA GLY A 264 26.13 9.62 4.99
C GLY A 264 26.95 8.67 5.84
N VAL A 265 27.44 7.63 5.20
CA VAL A 265 28.26 6.55 5.78
C VAL A 265 29.61 6.50 5.12
N SER A 266 30.64 6.20 5.88
CA SER A 266 32.01 5.97 5.37
C SER A 266 32.56 4.67 5.91
N GLY A 267 33.49 4.07 5.17
CA GLY A 267 34.19 2.86 5.58
C GLY A 267 35.35 2.54 4.65
N GLU A 268 36.10 1.52 5.00
CA GLU A 268 37.18 0.97 4.17
C GLU A 268 36.71 -0.36 3.59
N VAL A 269 36.69 -0.47 2.26
CA VAL A 269 36.31 -1.70 1.53
C VAL A 269 37.51 -2.16 0.71
N ASN A 270 38.07 -3.33 1.02
CA ASN A 270 39.26 -3.90 0.36
C ASN A 270 40.47 -2.97 0.33
N GLY A 271 40.64 -2.10 1.33
CA GLY A 271 41.72 -1.11 1.39
C GLY A 271 41.40 0.22 0.70
N HIS A 272 40.22 0.40 0.15
CA HIS A 272 39.75 1.66 -0.43
C HIS A 272 38.84 2.39 0.56
N ALA A 273 39.08 3.69 0.74
CA ALA A 273 38.24 4.57 1.53
C ALA A 273 36.98 4.92 0.74
N VAL A 274 35.82 4.45 1.21
CA VAL A 274 34.52 4.64 0.54
C VAL A 274 33.64 5.54 1.40
N ARG A 275 33.03 6.57 0.78
CA ARG A 275 32.02 7.43 1.40
C ARG A 275 30.77 7.43 0.55
N VAL A 276 29.61 7.27 1.18
CA VAL A 276 28.30 7.31 0.50
C VAL A 276 27.39 8.26 1.26
N GLY A 277 26.68 9.13 0.55
CA GLY A 277 25.75 10.06 1.20
C GLY A 277 25.49 11.33 0.39
N ARG A 278 25.23 12.42 1.10
CA ARG A 278 24.96 13.72 0.47
C ARG A 278 26.21 14.26 -0.25
N PHE A 279 25.99 15.01 -1.34
CA PHE A 279 27.07 15.59 -2.15
C PHE A 279 28.13 16.33 -1.30
N ALA A 280 27.68 17.21 -0.40
CA ALA A 280 28.58 17.98 0.47
C ALA A 280 29.41 17.11 1.43
N TYR A 281 28.90 15.98 1.88
CA TYR A 281 29.60 15.03 2.74
C TYR A 281 30.66 14.25 1.99
N VAL A 282 30.32 13.81 0.79
CA VAL A 282 31.19 13.00 -0.06
C VAL A 282 32.34 13.83 -0.64
N THR A 283 32.12 15.14 -0.83
CA THR A 283 33.11 16.08 -1.39
C THR A 283 33.82 16.96 -0.33
N ALA A 284 33.74 16.56 0.96
CA ALA A 284 34.28 17.37 2.06
C ALA A 284 35.83 17.45 2.08
N ASP A 285 36.54 16.48 1.50
CA ASP A 285 38.00 16.47 1.44
C ASP A 285 38.48 17.26 0.20
N GLU A 286 38.93 18.48 0.40
CA GLU A 286 39.28 19.45 -0.65
C GLU A 286 40.41 19.01 -1.58
N ALA A 287 41.35 18.15 -1.14
CA ALA A 287 42.56 17.82 -1.88
C ALA A 287 42.32 16.90 -3.11
N GLY A 288 41.29 16.05 -3.10
CA GLY A 288 40.97 15.15 -4.21
C GLY A 288 40.06 15.77 -5.27
N PHE A 289 39.26 16.76 -4.87
CA PHE A 289 38.19 17.31 -5.71
C PHE A 289 38.71 18.33 -6.75
N THR A 290 39.69 19.13 -6.39
CA THR A 290 40.35 20.11 -7.29
C THR A 290 41.07 19.44 -8.45
N HIS A 291 41.59 18.22 -8.30
CA HIS A 291 42.31 17.51 -9.38
C HIS A 291 41.36 16.94 -10.45
N VAL A 292 40.18 16.51 -10.09
CA VAL A 292 39.17 15.96 -11.04
C VAL A 292 38.55 17.09 -11.87
N LEU A 293 38.35 18.26 -11.29
CA LEU A 293 37.85 19.44 -12.01
C LEU A 293 38.86 20.08 -12.95
N GLY A 294 40.13 20.04 -12.62
CA GLY A 294 41.20 20.62 -13.43
C GLY A 294 41.38 19.93 -14.80
N ALA A 295 41.02 18.64 -14.88
CA ALA A 295 41.13 17.88 -16.12
C ALA A 295 39.87 17.96 -17.00
N GLY A 296 38.67 18.22 -16.41
CA GLY A 296 37.39 18.22 -17.13
C GLY A 296 36.95 19.61 -17.63
N VAL A 297 37.29 20.69 -16.92
CA VAL A 297 36.90 22.06 -17.27
C VAL A 297 37.63 22.58 -18.55
N ALA A 298 38.77 22.00 -18.90
CA ALA A 298 39.47 22.36 -20.14
C ALA A 298 38.80 21.82 -21.42
N ALA A 299 37.89 20.86 -21.33
CA ALA A 299 37.21 20.24 -22.48
C ALA A 299 35.75 20.69 -22.72
N GLY A 300 35.15 21.47 -21.80
CA GLY A 300 33.72 21.76 -21.80
C GLY A 300 33.27 23.21 -22.02
N THR A 301 34.21 24.16 -22.29
CA THR A 301 33.85 25.59 -22.44
C THR A 301 33.55 26.02 -23.87
N ALA A 302 32.85 25.21 -24.64
CA ALA A 302 32.35 25.60 -25.96
C ALA A 302 30.94 25.04 -26.21
N ALA A 303 29.94 25.47 -25.47
CA ALA A 303 28.53 25.56 -25.94
C ALA A 303 27.62 26.13 -24.84
N GLY A 304 27.06 27.31 -25.08
CA GLY A 304 25.71 27.67 -24.66
C GLY A 304 25.56 28.43 -23.33
N ALA A 305 25.90 29.71 -23.33
CA ALA A 305 25.33 30.69 -22.43
C ALA A 305 23.88 30.98 -22.84
N VAL A 306 22.93 30.73 -21.96
CA VAL A 306 21.64 31.47 -21.95
C VAL A 306 21.36 31.89 -20.51
N ALA A 307 21.21 33.17 -20.38
CA ALA A 307 20.90 33.89 -19.17
C ALA A 307 19.48 33.63 -18.71
N ASP A 308 19.25 33.61 -17.40
CA ASP A 308 18.10 34.35 -16.89
C ASP A 308 18.37 34.98 -15.52
N SER A 309 17.78 36.14 -15.40
CA SER A 309 18.03 37.27 -14.57
C SER A 309 17.39 37.22 -13.18
N ALA A 310 18.09 37.83 -12.27
CA ALA A 310 17.69 38.89 -11.34
C ALA A 310 17.01 38.54 -10.02
N VAL A 311 17.63 38.91 -8.92
CA VAL A 311 17.37 40.14 -8.16
C VAL A 311 18.52 40.35 -7.17
N GLY A 312 19.02 41.58 -7.12
CA GLY A 312 20.21 41.96 -6.38
C GLY A 312 20.00 42.14 -4.88
N ASP A 313 21.12 42.04 -4.17
CA ASP A 313 21.41 43.06 -3.16
C ASP A 313 22.93 43.21 -2.99
N SER A 314 23.33 44.46 -2.87
CA SER A 314 24.69 44.95 -2.85
C SER A 314 25.32 44.81 -1.46
N ALA A 315 26.53 44.20 -1.39
CA ALA A 315 27.49 44.55 -0.36
C ALA A 315 28.91 44.30 -0.87
N THR A 316 29.65 45.35 -1.00
CA THR A 316 31.08 45.44 -1.28
C THR A 316 31.92 44.78 -0.19
N GLY A 317 32.79 43.87 -0.58
CA GLY A 317 33.78 43.28 0.29
C GLY A 317 34.80 42.48 -0.54
N THR A 318 35.95 43.10 -0.83
CA THR A 318 37.14 42.46 -1.39
C THR A 318 37.64 41.33 -0.50
N ALA A 319 37.61 40.09 -0.98
CA ALA A 319 38.40 39.00 -0.41
C ALA A 319 38.84 38.04 -1.52
N ALA A 320 40.11 37.69 -1.43
CA ALA A 320 40.89 36.88 -2.35
C ALA A 320 40.26 35.47 -2.59
N GLY A 321 40.35 35.05 -3.86
CA GLY A 321 40.46 33.70 -4.39
C GLY A 321 39.94 32.52 -3.58
N ALA A 322 38.64 32.45 -3.27
CA ALA A 322 37.99 31.21 -2.88
C ALA A 322 37.49 30.53 -4.18
N SER A 323 38.07 29.41 -4.55
CA SER A 323 37.58 28.57 -5.64
C SER A 323 36.11 28.18 -5.30
N LYS A 324 35.17 28.63 -6.11
CA LYS A 324 33.76 28.23 -5.98
C LYS A 324 33.69 26.70 -6.01
N LYS A 325 33.12 26.10 -4.94
CA LYS A 325 32.78 24.66 -4.97
C LYS A 325 31.85 24.42 -6.15
N PRO A 326 32.09 23.38 -6.96
CA PRO A 326 31.25 23.09 -8.11
C PRO A 326 29.83 22.76 -7.65
N GLU A 327 28.87 23.27 -8.37
CA GLU A 327 27.48 22.96 -8.16
C GLU A 327 27.16 21.57 -8.76
N VAL A 328 26.32 20.78 -8.10
CA VAL A 328 25.90 19.44 -8.53
C VAL A 328 25.40 19.45 -9.98
N ASN A 329 24.68 20.49 -10.36
CA ASN A 329 24.09 20.67 -11.69
C ASN A 329 25.14 20.85 -12.82
N SER A 330 26.40 21.10 -12.49
CA SER A 330 27.47 21.17 -13.49
C SER A 330 28.10 19.80 -13.79
N LEU A 331 27.83 18.79 -12.93
CA LEU A 331 28.45 17.46 -13.01
C LEU A 331 27.46 16.38 -13.46
N PHE A 332 26.17 16.57 -13.18
CA PHE A 332 25.13 15.59 -13.42
C PHE A 332 23.89 16.25 -14.01
N ALA A 333 23.13 15.50 -14.80
CA ALA A 333 21.82 15.93 -15.27
C ALA A 333 20.85 16.19 -14.10
N PRO A 334 19.88 17.09 -14.24
CA PRO A 334 18.83 17.25 -13.23
C PRO A 334 18.12 15.93 -12.93
N LEU A 335 17.73 15.74 -11.67
CA LEU A 335 16.91 14.59 -11.27
C LEU A 335 15.46 14.79 -11.70
N GLU A 336 14.81 13.70 -12.07
CA GLU A 336 13.35 13.68 -12.25
C GLU A 336 12.63 13.90 -10.90
N PRO A 337 11.38 14.35 -10.91
CA PRO A 337 10.64 14.70 -9.67
C PRO A 337 10.47 13.56 -8.68
N ASP A 338 10.52 12.31 -9.12
CA ASP A 338 10.40 11.08 -8.32
C ASP A 338 11.75 10.45 -7.96
N GLU A 339 12.86 11.08 -8.36
CA GLU A 339 14.20 10.57 -8.15
C GLU A 339 14.87 11.15 -6.91
N MET A 340 15.65 10.31 -6.25
CA MET A 340 16.52 10.62 -5.13
C MET A 340 17.96 10.26 -5.49
N ALA A 341 18.94 10.90 -4.86
CA ALA A 341 20.34 10.63 -5.16
C ALA A 341 21.18 10.42 -3.88
N ALA A 342 22.07 9.45 -3.96
CA ALA A 342 23.23 9.30 -3.08
C ALA A 342 24.50 9.41 -3.91
N TYR A 343 25.53 10.04 -3.34
CA TYR A 343 26.81 10.22 -4.02
C TYR A 343 27.85 9.29 -3.41
N VAL A 344 28.80 8.85 -4.21
CA VAL A 344 29.84 7.91 -3.80
C VAL A 344 31.21 8.53 -4.09
N ALA A 345 32.07 8.57 -3.09
CA ALA A 345 33.51 8.83 -3.29
C ALA A 345 34.30 7.59 -2.92
N ILE A 346 35.33 7.33 -3.69
CA ILE A 346 36.33 6.27 -3.49
C ILE A 346 37.70 6.91 -3.47
N ASP A 347 38.46 6.65 -2.40
CA ASP A 347 39.81 7.23 -2.18
C ASP A 347 39.83 8.76 -2.32
N GLY A 348 38.83 9.45 -1.76
CA GLY A 348 38.71 10.90 -1.76
C GLY A 348 38.31 11.53 -3.10
N LYS A 349 37.93 10.72 -4.11
CA LYS A 349 37.47 11.20 -5.42
C LYS A 349 36.02 10.85 -5.64
N LEU A 350 35.21 11.80 -6.14
CA LEU A 350 33.84 11.55 -6.52
C LEU A 350 33.78 10.51 -7.65
N ALA A 351 33.26 9.34 -7.35
CA ALA A 351 33.19 8.22 -8.28
C ALA A 351 31.89 8.18 -9.08
N ALA A 352 30.73 8.39 -8.40
CA ALA A 352 29.44 8.34 -9.04
C ALA A 352 28.33 9.01 -8.22
N ARG A 353 27.20 9.23 -8.89
CA ARG A 353 25.88 9.46 -8.31
C ARG A 353 25.03 8.20 -8.50
N ILE A 354 24.49 7.64 -7.42
CA ILE A 354 23.53 6.55 -7.45
C ILE A 354 22.15 7.20 -7.40
N VAL A 355 21.33 6.95 -8.42
CA VAL A 355 19.95 7.47 -8.50
C VAL A 355 19.01 6.37 -8.08
N LEU A 356 18.14 6.72 -7.13
CA LEU A 356 17.11 5.84 -6.61
C LEU A 356 15.73 6.46 -6.88
N ARG A 357 14.72 5.62 -6.98
CA ARG A 357 13.32 6.05 -7.00
C ARG A 357 12.42 4.97 -6.39
N ASP A 358 11.19 5.36 -6.07
CA ASP A 358 10.13 4.40 -5.80
C ASP A 358 9.78 3.68 -7.10
N VAL A 359 9.83 2.36 -7.09
CA VAL A 359 9.53 1.55 -8.26
C VAL A 359 8.19 0.84 -8.05
N PRO A 360 7.24 0.92 -9.02
CA PRO A 360 6.02 0.13 -8.96
C PRO A 360 6.32 -1.36 -8.80
N ARG A 361 5.46 -2.06 -8.09
CA ARG A 361 5.54 -3.52 -8.03
C ARG A 361 5.37 -4.10 -9.43
N GLU A 362 6.14 -5.12 -9.78
CA GLU A 362 6.16 -5.73 -11.11
C GLU A 362 4.76 -6.14 -11.60
N ASN A 363 3.92 -6.61 -10.70
CA ASN A 363 2.58 -7.05 -10.98
C ASN A 363 1.48 -6.00 -10.71
N ALA A 364 1.83 -4.75 -10.34
CA ALA A 364 0.86 -3.71 -10.01
C ALA A 364 -0.06 -3.43 -11.21
N LYS A 365 0.49 -3.06 -12.36
CA LYS A 365 -0.28 -2.76 -13.58
C LYS A 365 -1.23 -3.88 -13.98
N SER A 366 -0.72 -5.10 -14.05
CA SER A 366 -1.53 -6.28 -14.43
C SER A 366 -2.64 -6.57 -13.42
N SER A 367 -2.42 -6.28 -12.14
CA SER A 367 -3.41 -6.43 -11.07
C SER A 367 -4.51 -5.39 -11.17
N LEU A 368 -4.16 -4.12 -11.47
CA LEU A 368 -5.14 -3.05 -11.67
C LEU A 368 -5.99 -3.28 -12.92
N GLU A 369 -5.40 -3.74 -14.02
CA GLU A 369 -6.15 -4.15 -15.22
C GLU A 369 -7.13 -5.30 -14.94
N LYS A 370 -6.76 -6.25 -14.07
CA LYS A 370 -7.68 -7.32 -13.63
C LYS A 370 -8.85 -6.76 -12.84
N LEU A 371 -8.63 -5.74 -12.00
CA LEU A 371 -9.72 -5.08 -11.26
C LEU A 371 -10.72 -4.43 -12.20
N HIS A 372 -10.27 -3.74 -13.24
CA HIS A 372 -11.16 -3.19 -14.26
C HIS A 372 -11.96 -4.29 -14.99
N ARG A 373 -11.31 -5.39 -15.38
CA ARG A 373 -11.99 -6.56 -15.98
C ARG A 373 -13.00 -7.21 -15.05
N LEU A 374 -12.76 -7.19 -13.74
CA LEU A 374 -13.74 -7.59 -12.73
C LEU A 374 -14.87 -6.57 -12.57
N GLY A 375 -14.86 -5.41 -13.25
CA GLY A 375 -15.92 -4.41 -13.22
C GLY A 375 -15.82 -3.45 -12.02
N VAL A 376 -14.64 -3.23 -11.47
CA VAL A 376 -14.37 -2.10 -10.59
C VAL A 376 -14.38 -0.84 -11.45
N LYS A 377 -15.19 0.17 -11.04
CA LYS A 377 -15.46 1.34 -11.87
C LYS A 377 -14.39 2.40 -11.76
N LYS A 378 -13.80 2.56 -10.58
CA LYS A 378 -12.84 3.62 -10.30
C LYS A 378 -11.69 3.10 -9.45
N LEU A 379 -10.46 3.46 -9.84
CA LEU A 379 -9.24 3.26 -9.08
C LEU A 379 -8.63 4.64 -8.82
N SER A 380 -8.28 4.92 -7.57
CA SER A 380 -7.69 6.20 -7.15
C SER A 380 -6.41 5.94 -6.36
N MET A 381 -5.42 6.79 -6.52
CA MET A 381 -4.20 6.77 -5.73
C MET A 381 -4.20 7.93 -4.73
N LEU A 382 -3.92 7.64 -3.46
CA LEU A 382 -3.75 8.63 -2.40
C LEU A 382 -2.30 8.63 -1.95
N THR A 383 -1.68 9.82 -1.88
CA THR A 383 -0.27 9.92 -1.44
C THR A 383 0.03 11.26 -0.77
N GLY A 384 1.01 11.28 0.13
CA GLY A 384 1.60 12.50 0.68
C GLY A 384 2.63 13.15 -0.23
N ASP A 385 3.05 12.47 -1.29
CA ASP A 385 4.08 12.94 -2.23
C ASP A 385 3.60 14.13 -3.06
N LYS A 386 4.58 14.80 -3.67
CA LYS A 386 4.33 15.88 -4.64
C LYS A 386 3.59 15.35 -5.86
N GLU A 387 2.73 16.20 -6.42
CA GLU A 387 1.91 15.85 -7.57
C GLU A 387 2.71 15.30 -8.76
N ALA A 388 3.86 15.89 -9.07
CA ALA A 388 4.71 15.46 -10.18
C ALA A 388 5.20 14.01 -10.01
N SER A 389 5.69 13.64 -8.82
CA SER A 389 6.13 12.28 -8.49
C SER A 389 4.96 11.29 -8.53
N ALA A 390 3.84 11.67 -7.93
CA ALA A 390 2.64 10.84 -7.88
C ALA A 390 2.10 10.50 -9.28
N ARG A 391 2.09 11.47 -10.20
CA ARG A 391 1.62 11.27 -11.59
C ARG A 391 2.50 10.35 -12.40
N ILE A 392 3.82 10.34 -12.17
CA ILE A 392 4.74 9.41 -12.84
C ILE A 392 4.37 7.98 -12.47
N ILE A 393 4.28 7.67 -11.19
CA ILE A 393 3.93 6.33 -10.70
C ILE A 393 2.52 5.92 -11.17
N ALA A 394 1.53 6.82 -11.08
CA ALA A 394 0.17 6.57 -11.53
C ALA A 394 0.09 6.21 -13.02
N GLY A 395 0.84 6.92 -13.87
CA GLY A 395 0.95 6.63 -15.29
C GLY A 395 1.57 5.24 -15.57
N GLU A 396 2.60 4.85 -14.82
CA GLU A 396 3.23 3.53 -14.95
C GLU A 396 2.27 2.39 -14.59
N VAL A 397 1.45 2.55 -13.55
CA VAL A 397 0.51 1.52 -13.10
C VAL A 397 -0.87 1.59 -13.76
N GLY A 398 -1.20 2.70 -14.42
CA GLY A 398 -2.47 2.90 -15.13
C GLY A 398 -3.61 3.38 -14.23
N ILE A 399 -3.34 4.34 -13.33
CA ILE A 399 -4.33 5.04 -12.50
C ILE A 399 -4.45 6.48 -12.98
N ASP A 400 -5.67 6.91 -13.32
CA ASP A 400 -5.93 8.27 -13.78
C ASP A 400 -6.30 9.23 -12.65
N ASP A 401 -6.92 8.75 -11.57
CA ASP A 401 -7.38 9.56 -10.44
C ASP A 401 -6.31 9.58 -9.34
N VAL A 402 -5.60 10.69 -9.23
CA VAL A 402 -4.49 10.88 -8.28
C VAL A 402 -4.81 12.04 -7.35
N GLN A 403 -4.71 11.80 -6.06
CA GLN A 403 -4.77 12.82 -5.02
C GLN A 403 -3.44 12.82 -4.27
N SER A 404 -2.66 13.86 -4.49
CA SER A 404 -1.30 14.06 -3.97
C SER A 404 -1.26 15.08 -2.85
N GLU A 405 -0.10 15.20 -2.20
CA GLU A 405 0.16 16.17 -1.12
C GLU A 405 -0.82 16.08 0.06
N LEU A 406 -1.35 14.87 0.31
CA LEU A 406 -2.34 14.62 1.34
C LEU A 406 -1.68 14.28 2.69
N PHE A 407 -2.06 15.01 3.73
CA PHE A 407 -1.86 14.57 5.10
C PHE A 407 -2.85 13.47 5.47
N PRO A 408 -2.65 12.71 6.56
CA PRO A 408 -3.55 11.64 6.98
C PRO A 408 -5.02 12.05 7.05
N GLU A 409 -5.31 13.25 7.57
CA GLU A 409 -6.68 13.78 7.63
C GLU A 409 -7.27 14.03 6.23
N GLY A 410 -6.43 14.46 5.28
CA GLY A 410 -6.82 14.65 3.87
C GLY A 410 -7.18 13.32 3.20
N LYS A 411 -6.38 12.27 3.42
CA LYS A 411 -6.69 10.91 2.94
C LYS A 411 -8.01 10.41 3.53
N VAL A 412 -8.23 10.58 4.85
CA VAL A 412 -9.47 10.20 5.53
C VAL A 412 -10.67 10.94 4.96
N ALA A 413 -10.56 12.26 4.76
CA ALA A 413 -11.63 13.07 4.18
C ALA A 413 -11.97 12.63 2.75
N ALA A 414 -10.96 12.35 1.92
CA ALA A 414 -11.15 11.90 0.54
C ALA A 414 -11.94 10.58 0.47
N VAL A 415 -11.56 9.59 1.27
CA VAL A 415 -12.24 8.28 1.30
C VAL A 415 -13.63 8.41 1.92
N LYS A 416 -13.79 9.18 3.00
CA LYS A 416 -15.08 9.41 3.66
C LYS A 416 -16.09 10.05 2.72
N ASN A 417 -15.71 11.13 2.04
CA ASN A 417 -16.58 11.81 1.08
C ASN A 417 -17.00 10.87 -0.06
N ALA A 418 -16.08 10.11 -0.63
CA ALA A 418 -16.38 9.15 -1.68
C ALA A 418 -17.29 8.01 -1.20
N THR A 419 -17.15 7.58 0.06
CA THR A 419 -18.01 6.57 0.67
C THR A 419 -19.42 7.11 0.88
N GLU A 420 -19.57 8.33 1.37
CA GLU A 420 -20.86 9.00 1.53
C GLU A 420 -21.56 9.22 0.17
N ASP A 421 -20.83 9.67 -0.83
CA ASP A 421 -21.35 9.83 -2.21
C ASP A 421 -21.82 8.50 -2.81
N ALA A 422 -21.05 7.44 -2.62
CA ALA A 422 -21.40 6.08 -3.06
C ALA A 422 -22.69 5.58 -2.41
N HIS A 423 -22.94 5.95 -1.15
CA HIS A 423 -24.14 5.58 -0.41
C HIS A 423 -25.37 6.43 -0.80
N GLN A 424 -25.17 7.68 -1.22
CA GLN A 424 -26.28 8.56 -1.63
C GLN A 424 -26.78 8.26 -3.04
N ASN A 425 -25.93 7.75 -3.92
CA ASN A 425 -26.20 7.49 -5.33
C ASN A 425 -26.97 6.19 -5.54
N GLN A 426 -28.17 6.07 -4.94
CA GLN A 426 -29.03 4.89 -5.05
C GLN A 426 -30.22 5.15 -6.00
N PRO A 427 -30.61 4.17 -6.85
CA PRO A 427 -31.81 4.25 -7.65
C PRO A 427 -33.08 4.45 -6.80
N ALA A 428 -34.08 5.14 -7.34
CA ALA A 428 -35.31 5.42 -6.60
C ALA A 428 -36.04 4.14 -6.12
N TRP A 429 -36.01 3.07 -6.91
CA TRP A 429 -36.60 1.80 -6.54
C TRP A 429 -35.90 1.14 -5.35
N ASP A 430 -34.58 1.30 -5.24
CA ASP A 430 -33.78 0.74 -4.15
C ASP A 430 -34.08 1.45 -2.82
N LYS A 431 -34.39 2.77 -2.87
CA LYS A 431 -34.88 3.52 -1.71
C LYS A 431 -36.23 2.99 -1.19
N VAL A 432 -37.09 2.47 -2.08
CA VAL A 432 -38.35 1.83 -1.70
C VAL A 432 -38.07 0.46 -1.07
N VAL A 433 -37.20 -0.34 -1.69
CA VAL A 433 -36.76 -1.62 -1.13
C VAL A 433 -36.13 -1.42 0.24
N GLN A 434 -35.25 -0.43 0.39
CA GLN A 434 -34.64 -0.09 1.67
C GLN A 434 -35.64 0.28 2.76
N ARG A 435 -36.76 0.93 2.41
CA ARG A 435 -37.85 1.21 3.40
C ARG A 435 -38.59 -0.03 3.86
N VAL A 436 -38.77 -1.01 2.97
CA VAL A 436 -39.53 -2.23 3.24
C VAL A 436 -38.68 -3.30 3.93
N VAL A 437 -37.45 -3.43 3.49
CA VAL A 437 -36.54 -4.51 3.89
C VAL A 437 -35.49 -4.00 4.91
N GLY A 438 -35.38 -2.67 5.07
CA GLY A 438 -34.40 -2.02 5.94
C GLY A 438 -33.03 -1.80 5.28
N GLU A 439 -32.83 -2.23 4.01
CA GLU A 439 -31.51 -2.36 3.42
C GLU A 439 -31.46 -2.12 1.91
N SER A 440 -30.35 -1.54 1.42
CA SER A 440 -30.12 -1.25 -0.01
C SER A 440 -29.51 -2.43 -0.75
N MET A 441 -30.09 -2.81 -1.89
CA MET A 441 -29.55 -3.86 -2.77
C MET A 441 -28.43 -3.38 -3.69
N THR A 442 -28.41 -2.09 -4.03
CA THR A 442 -27.50 -1.50 -5.02
C THR A 442 -26.39 -0.66 -4.41
N ARG A 443 -26.26 -0.66 -3.08
CA ARG A 443 -25.20 0.08 -2.39
C ARG A 443 -23.83 -0.24 -2.99
N GLN A 444 -23.14 0.80 -3.46
CA GLN A 444 -21.78 0.70 -3.91
C GLN A 444 -20.86 0.67 -2.69
N VAL A 445 -19.80 -0.09 -2.79
CA VAL A 445 -18.82 -0.30 -1.71
C VAL A 445 -17.50 0.34 -2.13
N THR A 446 -16.94 1.13 -1.22
CA THR A 446 -15.59 1.69 -1.33
C THR A 446 -14.59 0.81 -0.60
N MET A 447 -13.39 0.69 -1.13
CA MET A 447 -12.32 -0.07 -0.51
C MET A 447 -11.04 0.77 -0.48
N MET A 448 -10.31 0.71 0.63
CA MET A 448 -8.96 1.26 0.77
C MET A 448 -7.95 0.13 0.91
N VAL A 449 -6.86 0.19 0.16
CA VAL A 449 -5.73 -0.74 0.22
C VAL A 449 -4.49 0.03 0.66
N GLY A 450 -3.85 -0.40 1.74
CA GLY A 450 -2.65 0.21 2.31
C GLY A 450 -1.79 -0.81 3.03
N ASP A 451 -0.54 -0.45 3.37
CA ASP A 451 0.42 -1.37 3.99
C ASP A 451 0.89 -0.93 5.39
N GLY A 452 0.70 0.32 5.75
CA GLY A 452 1.33 0.96 6.90
C GLY A 452 0.41 1.31 8.07
N VAL A 453 1.06 1.66 9.17
CA VAL A 453 0.42 2.20 10.39
C VAL A 453 -0.30 3.51 10.07
N ASN A 454 0.23 4.30 9.13
CA ASN A 454 -0.31 5.59 8.71
C ASN A 454 -1.66 5.47 8.01
N ASP A 455 -1.91 4.34 7.36
CA ASP A 455 -3.16 4.09 6.64
C ASP A 455 -4.26 3.56 7.56
N ALA A 456 -3.93 3.23 8.82
CA ALA A 456 -4.90 2.69 9.77
C ALA A 456 -6.18 3.54 9.90
N PRO A 457 -6.14 4.89 9.98
CA PRO A 457 -7.33 5.72 10.01
C PRO A 457 -8.14 5.64 8.71
N VAL A 458 -7.46 5.62 7.57
CA VAL A 458 -8.09 5.59 6.25
C VAL A 458 -8.70 4.22 5.97
N LEU A 459 -8.01 3.14 6.35
CA LEU A 459 -8.51 1.77 6.29
C LEU A 459 -9.78 1.58 7.13
N ALA A 460 -9.86 2.27 8.28
CA ALA A 460 -11.01 2.19 9.18
C ALA A 460 -12.25 2.93 8.64
N VAL A 461 -12.07 3.99 7.85
CA VAL A 461 -13.16 4.86 7.32
C VAL A 461 -13.80 4.28 6.06
N ALA A 462 -13.06 3.56 5.24
CA ALA A 462 -13.59 2.90 4.06
C ALA A 462 -14.63 1.82 4.45
N ASP A 463 -15.57 1.50 3.54
CA ASP A 463 -16.47 0.36 3.74
C ASP A 463 -15.67 -0.94 3.95
N ILE A 464 -14.56 -1.08 3.24
CA ILE A 464 -13.58 -2.16 3.41
C ILE A 464 -12.18 -1.59 3.46
N GLY A 465 -11.50 -1.77 4.59
CA GLY A 465 -10.05 -1.59 4.69
C GLY A 465 -9.34 -2.91 4.42
N MET A 466 -8.39 -2.90 3.50
CA MET A 466 -7.55 -4.05 3.15
C MET A 466 -6.09 -3.72 3.43
N ALA A 467 -5.48 -4.38 4.39
CA ALA A 467 -4.08 -4.21 4.73
C ALA A 467 -3.21 -5.24 4.01
N MET A 468 -2.10 -4.78 3.43
CA MET A 468 -1.03 -5.64 2.92
C MET A 468 0.06 -5.71 3.97
N THR A 469 0.50 -6.90 4.35
CA THR A 469 1.51 -7.07 5.40
C THR A 469 2.47 -8.21 5.06
N ASP A 470 3.70 -8.05 5.50
CA ASP A 470 4.72 -9.09 5.57
C ASP A 470 4.75 -9.81 6.94
N GLY A 471 3.75 -9.54 7.79
CA GLY A 471 3.65 -10.05 9.16
C GLY A 471 4.19 -9.10 10.23
N THR A 472 4.73 -7.94 9.87
CA THR A 472 5.37 -7.00 10.81
C THR A 472 4.45 -5.86 11.27
N SER A 473 3.44 -5.47 10.46
CA SER A 473 2.55 -4.35 10.76
C SER A 473 1.30 -4.79 11.53
N THR A 474 1.20 -4.44 12.81
CA THR A 474 0.06 -4.77 13.67
C THR A 474 -1.07 -3.75 13.55
N ALA A 475 -0.79 -2.44 13.52
CA ALA A 475 -1.81 -1.39 13.53
C ALA A 475 -2.68 -1.36 12.25
N ALA A 476 -2.08 -1.50 11.06
CA ALA A 476 -2.83 -1.62 9.82
C ALA A 476 -3.69 -2.90 9.82
N SER A 477 -3.10 -4.02 10.25
CA SER A 477 -3.81 -5.29 10.37
C SER A 477 -4.97 -5.23 11.36
N GLU A 478 -4.84 -4.48 12.47
CA GLU A 478 -5.92 -4.30 13.45
C GLU A 478 -7.07 -3.45 12.90
N SER A 479 -6.77 -2.40 12.15
CA SER A 479 -7.76 -1.46 11.59
C SER A 479 -8.47 -1.99 10.34
N ALA A 480 -7.83 -2.86 9.56
CA ALA A 480 -8.39 -3.43 8.35
C ALA A 480 -9.38 -4.57 8.63
N GLN A 481 -10.36 -4.75 7.76
CA GLN A 481 -11.27 -5.91 7.74
C GLN A 481 -10.70 -7.09 6.96
N VAL A 482 -9.80 -6.82 6.02
CA VAL A 482 -9.11 -7.82 5.18
C VAL A 482 -7.61 -7.66 5.34
N VAL A 483 -6.89 -8.76 5.50
CA VAL A 483 -5.43 -8.75 5.64
C VAL A 483 -4.83 -9.70 4.61
N ILE A 484 -3.95 -9.17 3.77
CA ILE A 484 -3.14 -9.92 2.80
C ILE A 484 -1.80 -10.25 3.47
N MET A 485 -1.53 -11.54 3.65
CA MET A 485 -0.38 -12.04 4.42
C MET A 485 0.88 -12.28 3.58
N ASN A 486 0.77 -12.23 2.26
CA ASN A 486 1.87 -12.51 1.32
C ASN A 486 2.47 -11.26 0.68
N ASP A 487 2.11 -10.07 1.15
CA ASP A 487 2.58 -8.78 0.62
C ASP A 487 2.53 -8.67 -0.93
N ASP A 488 1.51 -9.29 -1.54
CA ASP A 488 1.34 -9.36 -2.99
C ASP A 488 0.06 -8.64 -3.42
N ILE A 489 0.20 -7.57 -4.21
CA ILE A 489 -0.92 -6.79 -4.75
C ILE A 489 -1.85 -7.62 -5.66
N ALA A 490 -1.39 -8.72 -6.25
CA ALA A 490 -2.22 -9.63 -7.04
C ALA A 490 -3.31 -10.32 -6.19
N SER A 491 -3.15 -10.32 -4.87
CA SER A 491 -4.17 -10.80 -3.93
C SER A 491 -5.41 -9.91 -3.88
N VAL A 492 -5.31 -8.62 -4.23
CA VAL A 492 -6.46 -7.69 -4.26
C VAL A 492 -7.49 -8.11 -5.31
N PRO A 493 -7.18 -8.23 -6.61
CA PRO A 493 -8.13 -8.73 -7.59
C PRO A 493 -8.57 -10.17 -7.32
N ARG A 494 -7.70 -11.02 -6.76
CA ARG A 494 -8.03 -12.39 -6.37
C ARG A 494 -9.10 -12.43 -5.27
N ALA A 495 -9.00 -11.58 -4.26
CA ALA A 495 -10.00 -11.47 -3.19
C ALA A 495 -11.38 -11.10 -3.76
N ILE A 496 -11.44 -10.11 -4.64
CA ILE A 496 -12.69 -9.66 -5.27
C ILE A 496 -13.27 -10.76 -6.18
N ALA A 497 -12.44 -11.46 -6.94
CA ALA A 497 -12.88 -12.55 -7.82
C ALA A 497 -13.51 -13.70 -7.00
N ILE A 498 -12.86 -14.12 -5.90
CA ILE A 498 -13.38 -15.15 -4.99
C ILE A 498 -14.70 -14.69 -4.39
N ALA A 499 -14.77 -13.44 -3.90
CA ALA A 499 -15.98 -12.89 -3.30
C ALA A 499 -17.16 -12.85 -4.27
N ARG A 500 -16.95 -12.37 -5.50
CA ARG A 500 -17.98 -12.32 -6.56
C ARG A 500 -18.47 -13.71 -6.94
N ARG A 501 -17.56 -14.66 -7.08
CA ARG A 501 -17.92 -16.04 -7.36
C ARG A 501 -18.72 -16.65 -6.22
N THR A 502 -18.27 -16.48 -4.97
CA THR A 502 -18.98 -16.96 -3.78
C THR A 502 -20.40 -16.41 -3.73
N LYS A 503 -20.56 -15.10 -3.95
CA LYS A 503 -21.89 -14.46 -4.02
C LYS A 503 -22.75 -15.04 -5.15
N LYS A 504 -22.19 -15.27 -6.34
CA LYS A 504 -22.92 -15.87 -7.48
C LYS A 504 -23.39 -17.27 -7.14
N VAL A 505 -22.53 -18.11 -6.59
CA VAL A 505 -22.87 -19.49 -6.19
C VAL A 505 -23.94 -19.49 -5.07
N MET A 506 -23.78 -18.62 -4.08
CA MET A 506 -24.76 -18.44 -3.01
C MET A 506 -26.14 -18.09 -3.57
N LEU A 507 -26.21 -17.06 -4.45
CA LEU A 507 -27.47 -16.66 -5.06
C LEU A 507 -28.08 -17.78 -5.90
N GLN A 508 -27.28 -18.52 -6.64
CA GLN A 508 -27.75 -19.68 -7.43
C GLN A 508 -28.36 -20.77 -6.49
N ALA A 509 -27.65 -21.14 -5.43
CA ALA A 509 -28.11 -22.13 -4.47
C ALA A 509 -29.42 -21.71 -3.82
N VAL A 510 -29.51 -20.46 -3.39
CA VAL A 510 -30.72 -19.90 -2.78
C VAL A 510 -31.90 -19.86 -3.78
N LEU A 511 -31.68 -19.34 -4.99
CA LEU A 511 -32.72 -19.21 -6.00
C LEU A 511 -33.23 -20.57 -6.48
N VAL A 512 -32.37 -21.57 -6.63
CA VAL A 512 -32.76 -22.95 -6.96
C VAL A 512 -33.60 -23.54 -5.83
N GLY A 513 -33.14 -23.39 -4.58
CA GLY A 513 -33.91 -23.90 -3.42
C GLY A 513 -35.29 -23.25 -3.28
N LEU A 514 -35.35 -21.90 -3.35
CA LEU A 514 -36.64 -21.18 -3.28
C LEU A 514 -37.56 -21.50 -4.46
N GLY A 515 -36.98 -21.63 -5.66
CA GLY A 515 -37.74 -22.01 -6.87
C GLY A 515 -38.39 -23.39 -6.71
N LEU A 516 -37.63 -24.38 -6.24
CA LEU A 516 -38.16 -25.73 -5.97
C LEU A 516 -39.20 -25.71 -4.86
N ALA A 517 -38.99 -24.91 -3.81
CA ALA A 517 -40.00 -24.76 -2.73
C ALA A 517 -41.31 -24.13 -3.25
N ILE A 518 -41.26 -23.10 -4.10
CA ILE A 518 -42.44 -22.49 -4.72
C ILE A 518 -43.18 -23.50 -5.59
N ILE A 519 -42.49 -24.28 -6.41
CA ILE A 519 -43.11 -25.35 -7.23
C ILE A 519 -43.79 -26.37 -6.33
N GLY A 520 -43.14 -26.79 -5.25
CA GLY A 520 -43.70 -27.70 -4.28
C GLY A 520 -44.96 -27.12 -3.57
N MET A 521 -44.93 -25.85 -3.14
CA MET A 521 -46.06 -25.15 -2.54
C MET A 521 -47.28 -25.10 -3.47
N VAL A 522 -47.07 -24.79 -4.76
CA VAL A 522 -48.12 -24.78 -5.76
C VAL A 522 -48.71 -26.18 -5.92
N ALA A 523 -47.88 -27.21 -6.04
CA ALA A 523 -48.35 -28.60 -6.13
C ALA A 523 -49.15 -29.04 -4.87
N ALA A 524 -48.69 -28.63 -3.68
CA ALA A 524 -49.40 -28.88 -2.42
C ALA A 524 -50.77 -28.15 -2.35
N ALA A 525 -50.85 -26.93 -2.88
CA ALA A 525 -52.10 -26.18 -2.98
C ALA A 525 -53.16 -26.91 -3.79
N PHE A 526 -52.78 -27.68 -4.83
CA PHE A 526 -53.66 -28.54 -5.63
C PHE A 526 -53.83 -29.98 -5.06
N ASN A 527 -53.38 -30.24 -3.84
CA ASN A 527 -53.45 -31.58 -3.18
C ASN A 527 -52.60 -32.68 -3.83
N LEU A 528 -51.60 -32.32 -4.61
CA LEU A 528 -50.73 -33.31 -5.26
C LEU A 528 -49.69 -33.88 -4.30
N ILE A 529 -49.42 -33.17 -3.20
CA ILE A 529 -48.37 -33.53 -2.24
C ILE A 529 -48.98 -33.65 -0.83
N PRO A 530 -49.05 -34.87 -0.23
CA PRO A 530 -49.43 -35.06 1.18
C PRO A 530 -48.40 -34.41 2.12
N VAL A 531 -48.82 -34.00 3.33
CA VAL A 531 -47.98 -33.31 4.32
C VAL A 531 -46.66 -34.04 4.60
N VAL A 532 -46.72 -35.37 4.81
CA VAL A 532 -45.51 -36.17 5.10
C VAL A 532 -44.54 -36.20 3.92
N VAL A 533 -45.05 -36.36 2.69
CA VAL A 533 -44.23 -36.33 1.48
C VAL A 533 -43.64 -34.94 1.27
N GLY A 534 -44.39 -33.88 1.56
CA GLY A 534 -43.93 -32.49 1.51
C GLY A 534 -42.76 -32.24 2.45
N ALA A 535 -42.79 -32.79 3.67
CA ALA A 535 -41.66 -32.67 4.61
C ALA A 535 -40.38 -33.33 4.08
N PHE A 536 -40.47 -34.56 3.55
CA PHE A 536 -39.29 -35.21 2.92
C PHE A 536 -38.80 -34.47 1.69
N MET A 537 -39.70 -33.91 0.88
CA MET A 537 -39.29 -33.08 -0.28
C MET A 537 -38.54 -31.81 0.15
N GLN A 538 -38.97 -31.18 1.25
CA GLN A 538 -38.26 -30.00 1.78
C GLN A 538 -36.84 -30.33 2.19
N GLU A 539 -36.64 -31.45 2.92
CA GLU A 539 -35.28 -31.89 3.28
C GLU A 539 -34.42 -32.19 2.06
N ALA A 540 -35.01 -32.78 1.01
CA ALA A 540 -34.29 -33.02 -0.24
C ALA A 540 -33.88 -31.70 -0.96
N ILE A 541 -34.75 -30.67 -0.94
CA ILE A 541 -34.48 -29.33 -1.46
C ILE A 541 -33.31 -28.71 -0.70
N ASP A 542 -33.28 -28.85 0.62
CA ASP A 542 -32.23 -28.31 1.47
C ASP A 542 -30.85 -28.97 1.16
N VAL A 543 -30.83 -30.30 1.02
CA VAL A 543 -29.61 -31.04 0.63
C VAL A 543 -29.10 -30.58 -0.74
N VAL A 544 -29.97 -30.42 -1.74
CA VAL A 544 -29.60 -29.93 -3.06
C VAL A 544 -29.01 -28.52 -2.96
N SER A 545 -29.61 -27.63 -2.19
CA SER A 545 -29.15 -26.25 -2.00
C SER A 545 -27.79 -26.20 -1.31
N ILE A 546 -27.53 -27.03 -0.31
CA ILE A 546 -26.26 -27.16 0.40
C ILE A 546 -25.16 -27.67 -0.55
N LEU A 547 -25.44 -28.76 -1.28
CA LEU A 547 -24.49 -29.33 -2.23
C LEU A 547 -24.12 -28.31 -3.33
N TRP A 548 -25.09 -27.52 -3.79
CA TRP A 548 -24.84 -26.45 -4.73
C TRP A 548 -23.96 -25.36 -4.10
N ALA A 549 -24.24 -24.92 -2.88
CA ALA A 549 -23.45 -23.93 -2.16
C ALA A 549 -22.00 -24.38 -1.95
N LEU A 550 -21.75 -25.66 -1.70
CA LEU A 550 -20.41 -26.23 -1.57
C LEU A 550 -19.59 -26.14 -2.87
N THR A 551 -20.23 -25.96 -4.03
CA THR A 551 -19.48 -25.71 -5.27
C THR A 551 -18.68 -24.41 -5.26
N ALA A 552 -18.92 -23.51 -4.27
CA ALA A 552 -18.07 -22.36 -4.01
C ALA A 552 -16.63 -22.73 -3.60
N LEU A 553 -16.39 -23.95 -3.10
CA LEU A 553 -15.05 -24.48 -2.82
C LEU A 553 -14.26 -24.81 -4.07
N LEU A 554 -14.94 -25.09 -5.20
CA LEU A 554 -14.25 -25.50 -6.42
C LEU A 554 -13.55 -24.34 -7.10
N ASP A 555 -12.25 -24.49 -7.34
CA ASP A 555 -11.46 -23.59 -8.18
C ASP A 555 -11.81 -23.87 -9.65
N ARG A 556 -12.70 -23.05 -10.19
CA ARG A 556 -12.89 -22.91 -11.65
C ARG A 556 -12.47 -21.48 -11.97
N GLU A 557 -11.22 -21.27 -12.36
CA GLU A 557 -10.76 -20.04 -12.98
C GLU A 557 -11.47 -19.82 -14.32
#